data_98e51adc2912bddb6295776025ee6535
#
_entry.id   98e51adc2912bddb6295776025ee6535
#
_cell.length_a   1.000
_cell.length_b   1.000
_cell.length_c   1.000
_cell.angle_alpha   90.00
_cell.angle_beta   90.00
_cell.angle_gamma   90.00
#
_symmetry.space_group_name_H-M   'P 1'
#
loop_
_entity.id
_entity.type
_entity.pdbx_description
1 polymer ?
#
loop_
_entity_poly.entity_id
_entity_poly.type
_entity_poly.pdbx_seq_one_letter_code
_entity_poly.pdbx_strand_id
1 'polypeptide(L)'
;MKTEIICVGTELLVGDIVNTNAQYISAKFTNIGIDLYYQTTVGDNYGRLKECLENAFKRVDLVITTGGLGPTVDDITKEVVADYFGEELEVIERYYDLIVKKYNERGFGEVASGGRKESSILKNSKLLENEVGLAPGFFYEKDNKKIIVLPGPPREMTWMVDNQVLPLLKQYSNDVLLMKTLEIKGVPEGRIDDRLKDYFEMSNPTVAPYAKEGCVHVRIAMKGDRGSSDYLTAEIDKIADEIKEIYPQAMEIKEDC
;
A
#
# COMPACT_ATOMS: atom_id res chain seq x y z
N MET A 1 5.12 -11.55 6.20
CA MET A 1 4.42 -11.67 4.89
C MET A 1 5.05 -10.69 3.93
N LYS A 2 5.68 -11.17 2.86
CA LYS A 2 6.31 -10.33 1.83
C LYS A 2 5.24 -9.80 0.88
N THR A 3 5.32 -8.52 0.55
CA THR A 3 4.26 -7.83 -0.22
C THR A 3 4.83 -7.04 -1.39
N GLU A 4 4.07 -6.98 -2.47
CA GLU A 4 4.30 -6.11 -3.62
C GLU A 4 3.05 -5.30 -3.97
N ILE A 5 3.22 -4.02 -4.29
CA ILE A 5 2.17 -3.16 -4.84
C ILE A 5 2.36 -3.09 -6.35
N ILE A 6 1.27 -3.31 -7.10
CA ILE A 6 1.22 -3.11 -8.55
C ILE A 6 0.21 -2.00 -8.85
N CYS A 7 0.71 -0.86 -9.30
CA CYS A 7 -0.12 0.27 -9.72
C CYS A 7 -0.37 0.18 -11.22
N VAL A 8 -1.64 0.13 -11.59
CA VAL A 8 -2.11 -0.02 -12.97
C VAL A 8 -2.67 1.31 -13.46
N GLY A 9 -2.07 1.85 -14.51
CA GLY A 9 -2.49 3.09 -15.14
C GLY A 9 -1.40 3.62 -16.07
N THR A 10 -1.76 3.90 -17.29
CA THR A 10 -0.86 4.44 -18.31
C THR A 10 -0.41 5.86 -17.96
N GLU A 11 -1.28 6.66 -17.33
CA GLU A 11 -1.01 8.02 -16.84
C GLU A 11 0.12 8.07 -15.81
N LEU A 12 0.31 7.00 -15.04
CA LEU A 12 1.43 6.86 -14.10
C LEU A 12 2.76 6.69 -14.83
N LEU A 13 2.77 5.94 -15.95
CA LEU A 13 3.98 5.66 -16.72
C LEU A 13 4.44 6.88 -17.54
N VAL A 14 3.49 7.66 -18.05
CA VAL A 14 3.82 8.86 -18.85
C VAL A 14 4.10 10.09 -17.97
N GLY A 15 3.89 9.97 -16.66
CA GLY A 15 4.20 11.02 -15.70
C GLY A 15 3.15 12.13 -15.60
N ASP A 16 1.92 11.87 -16.07
CA ASP A 16 0.82 12.84 -15.97
C ASP A 16 0.37 13.06 -14.51
N ILE A 17 0.50 12.02 -13.70
CA ILE A 17 0.19 12.07 -12.26
C ILE A 17 1.26 11.41 -11.42
N VAL A 18 1.37 11.84 -10.15
CA VAL A 18 2.23 11.20 -9.16
C VAL A 18 1.54 9.98 -8.58
N ASN A 19 2.29 8.89 -8.40
CA ASN A 19 1.79 7.65 -7.78
C ASN A 19 1.62 7.81 -6.25
N THR A 20 0.57 8.51 -5.84
CA THR A 20 0.25 8.71 -4.42
C THR A 20 -0.35 7.48 -3.76
N ASN A 21 -0.96 6.57 -4.54
CA ASN A 21 -1.53 5.33 -4.03
C ASN A 21 -0.47 4.41 -3.44
N ALA A 22 0.64 4.20 -4.15
CA ALA A 22 1.74 3.38 -3.65
C ALA A 22 2.33 3.97 -2.37
N GLN A 23 2.52 5.28 -2.30
CA GLN A 23 3.00 5.97 -1.11
C GLN A 23 2.07 5.72 0.08
N TYR A 24 0.77 5.94 -0.10
CA TYR A 24 -0.23 5.77 0.96
C TYR A 24 -0.29 4.35 1.51
N ILE A 25 -0.41 3.36 0.61
CA ILE A 25 -0.45 1.94 0.99
C ILE A 25 0.83 1.57 1.75
N SER A 26 2.01 2.01 1.26
CA SER A 26 3.30 1.71 1.89
C SER A 26 3.38 2.26 3.32
N ALA A 27 3.00 3.52 3.53
CA ALA A 27 2.98 4.13 4.85
C ALA A 27 2.04 3.38 5.82
N LYS A 28 0.84 3.04 5.37
CA LYS A 28 -0.14 2.32 6.19
C LYS A 28 0.30 0.88 6.53
N PHE A 29 0.92 0.17 5.59
CA PHE A 29 1.37 -1.20 5.80
C PHE A 29 2.57 -1.28 6.73
N THR A 30 3.47 -0.31 6.64
CA THR A 30 4.58 -0.15 7.58
C THR A 30 4.07 -0.13 9.03
N ASN A 31 3.02 0.66 9.31
CA ASN A 31 2.45 0.80 10.65
C ASN A 31 1.82 -0.49 11.24
N ILE A 32 1.48 -1.45 10.40
CA ILE A 32 0.95 -2.76 10.83
C ILE A 32 1.96 -3.91 10.66
N GLY A 33 3.25 -3.57 10.48
CA GLY A 33 4.34 -4.54 10.40
C GLY A 33 4.34 -5.44 9.16
N ILE A 34 3.66 -5.03 8.07
CA ILE A 34 3.69 -5.74 6.80
C ILE A 34 4.86 -5.25 5.97
N ASP A 35 5.70 -6.19 5.56
CA ASP A 35 6.91 -5.88 4.81
C ASP A 35 6.59 -5.67 3.33
N LEU A 36 6.76 -4.44 2.86
CA LEU A 36 6.68 -4.10 1.44
C LEU A 36 8.07 -4.20 0.81
N TYR A 37 8.23 -5.09 -0.17
CA TYR A 37 9.51 -5.34 -0.84
C TYR A 37 9.60 -4.70 -2.22
N TYR A 38 8.46 -4.60 -2.91
CA TYR A 38 8.46 -4.13 -4.30
C TYR A 38 7.27 -3.22 -4.58
N GLN A 39 7.51 -2.22 -5.43
CA GLN A 39 6.49 -1.39 -6.05
C GLN A 39 6.70 -1.43 -7.56
N THR A 40 5.68 -1.87 -8.28
CA THR A 40 5.68 -1.97 -9.74
C THR A 40 4.61 -1.05 -10.30
N THR A 41 4.92 -0.30 -11.35
CA THR A 41 3.94 0.46 -12.13
C THR A 41 3.84 -0.12 -13.53
N VAL A 42 2.63 -0.36 -13.99
CA VAL A 42 2.35 -0.94 -15.31
C VAL A 42 1.19 -0.19 -15.97
N GLY A 43 1.26 0.01 -17.28
CA GLY A 43 0.15 0.59 -18.04
C GLY A 43 -0.96 -0.43 -18.31
N ASP A 44 -2.09 0.05 -18.78
CA ASP A 44 -3.32 -0.69 -19.09
C ASP A 44 -3.14 -1.63 -20.27
N ASN A 45 -2.36 -2.69 -20.07
CA ASN A 45 -2.07 -3.70 -21.05
C ASN A 45 -2.11 -5.09 -20.45
N TYR A 46 -2.96 -5.95 -21.00
CA TYR A 46 -3.24 -7.28 -20.48
C TYR A 46 -1.98 -8.14 -20.30
N GLY A 47 -1.15 -8.27 -21.34
CA GLY A 47 0.04 -9.12 -21.30
C GLY A 47 1.07 -8.63 -20.28
N ARG A 48 1.31 -7.32 -20.23
CA ARG A 48 2.26 -6.73 -19.27
C ARG A 48 1.77 -6.86 -17.83
N LEU A 49 0.48 -6.63 -17.55
CA LEU A 49 -0.06 -6.79 -16.21
C LEU A 49 -0.02 -8.26 -15.77
N LYS A 50 -0.33 -9.20 -16.67
CA LYS A 50 -0.21 -10.63 -16.39
C LYS A 50 1.22 -11.03 -16.05
N GLU A 51 2.20 -10.56 -16.83
CA GLU A 51 3.63 -10.78 -16.56
C GLU A 51 4.04 -10.20 -15.20
N CYS A 52 3.56 -8.99 -14.84
CA CYS A 52 3.81 -8.39 -13.54
C CYS A 52 3.28 -9.27 -12.39
N LEU A 53 2.06 -9.81 -12.51
CA LEU A 53 1.48 -10.72 -11.50
C LEU A 53 2.29 -12.03 -11.39
N GLU A 54 2.64 -12.64 -12.52
CA GLU A 54 3.44 -13.86 -12.55
C GLU A 54 4.81 -13.67 -11.88
N ASN A 55 5.46 -12.54 -12.13
CA ASN A 55 6.76 -12.21 -11.54
C ASN A 55 6.63 -11.84 -10.05
N ALA A 56 5.61 -11.12 -9.67
CA ALA A 56 5.35 -10.78 -8.27
C ALA A 56 5.15 -12.04 -7.42
N PHE A 57 4.31 -12.97 -7.84
CA PHE A 57 4.02 -14.18 -7.08
C PHE A 57 5.13 -15.25 -7.09
N LYS A 58 6.26 -15.00 -7.77
CA LYS A 58 7.50 -15.79 -7.60
C LYS A 58 8.30 -15.36 -6.37
N ARG A 59 8.04 -14.14 -5.84
CA ARG A 59 8.89 -13.51 -4.83
C ARG A 59 8.16 -12.96 -3.61
N VAL A 60 6.81 -12.82 -3.67
CA VAL A 60 6.00 -12.30 -2.56
C VAL A 60 4.79 -13.19 -2.29
N ASP A 61 4.24 -13.07 -1.06
CA ASP A 61 3.08 -13.83 -0.60
C ASP A 61 1.76 -13.08 -0.86
N LEU A 62 1.84 -11.73 -0.87
CA LEU A 62 0.71 -10.83 -1.07
C LEU A 62 1.01 -9.84 -2.19
N VAL A 63 0.10 -9.73 -3.14
CA VAL A 63 0.08 -8.67 -4.15
C VAL A 63 -1.10 -7.75 -3.88
N ILE A 64 -0.89 -6.45 -3.99
CA ILE A 64 -1.95 -5.45 -3.96
C ILE A 64 -1.93 -4.72 -5.30
N THR A 65 -3.06 -4.76 -6.01
CA THR A 65 -3.23 -3.94 -7.21
C THR A 65 -4.07 -2.72 -6.92
N THR A 66 -3.78 -1.60 -7.56
CA THR A 66 -4.62 -0.39 -7.54
C THR A 66 -4.73 0.19 -8.94
N GLY A 67 -5.94 0.40 -9.41
CA GLY A 67 -6.27 0.87 -10.76
C GLY A 67 -6.85 -0.20 -11.68
N GLY A 68 -7.44 0.23 -12.80
CA GLY A 68 -8.02 -0.63 -13.83
C GLY A 68 -9.28 -1.41 -13.43
N LEU A 69 -10.14 -0.84 -12.56
CA LEU A 69 -11.40 -1.45 -12.12
C LEU A 69 -12.66 -0.82 -12.72
N GLY A 70 -12.52 0.22 -13.50
CA GLY A 70 -13.63 0.98 -14.07
C GLY A 70 -14.38 0.24 -15.18
N PRO A 71 -15.28 0.96 -15.88
CA PRO A 71 -16.17 0.38 -16.89
C PRO A 71 -15.58 0.33 -18.29
N THR A 72 -14.39 0.89 -18.51
CA THR A 72 -13.83 1.07 -19.86
C THR A 72 -13.07 -0.19 -20.35
N VAL A 73 -12.72 -0.21 -21.62
CA VAL A 73 -12.08 -1.40 -22.23
C VAL A 73 -10.67 -1.62 -21.71
N ASP A 74 -9.99 -0.57 -21.33
CA ASP A 74 -8.65 -0.55 -20.77
C ASP A 74 -8.61 -0.86 -19.26
N ASP A 75 -9.75 -0.84 -18.57
CA ASP A 75 -9.86 -1.32 -17.18
C ASP A 75 -9.82 -2.86 -17.12
N ILE A 76 -8.65 -3.45 -17.08
CA ILE A 76 -8.45 -4.89 -17.29
C ILE A 76 -7.97 -5.66 -16.05
N THR A 77 -7.81 -4.98 -14.92
CA THR A 77 -7.16 -5.59 -13.75
C THR A 77 -7.90 -6.83 -13.25
N LYS A 78 -9.23 -6.79 -13.19
CA LYS A 78 -10.04 -7.92 -12.70
C LYS A 78 -9.96 -9.12 -13.63
N GLU A 79 -9.99 -8.89 -14.93
CA GLU A 79 -9.90 -9.96 -15.94
C GLU A 79 -8.52 -10.63 -15.92
N VAL A 80 -7.44 -9.86 -15.77
CA VAL A 80 -6.09 -10.41 -15.68
C VAL A 80 -5.91 -11.22 -14.39
N VAL A 81 -6.46 -10.75 -13.27
CA VAL A 81 -6.44 -11.49 -12.00
C VAL A 81 -7.25 -12.78 -12.10
N ALA A 82 -8.44 -12.73 -12.72
CA ALA A 82 -9.29 -13.90 -12.95
C ALA A 82 -8.56 -14.97 -13.80
N ASP A 83 -7.94 -14.55 -14.89
CA ASP A 83 -7.15 -15.44 -15.76
C ASP A 83 -5.94 -16.03 -15.02
N TYR A 84 -5.22 -15.22 -14.22
CA TYR A 84 -4.08 -15.70 -13.46
C TYR A 84 -4.44 -16.82 -12.48
N PHE A 85 -5.57 -16.68 -11.78
CA PHE A 85 -6.03 -17.68 -10.80
C PHE A 85 -6.88 -18.79 -11.39
N GLY A 86 -7.27 -18.70 -12.68
CA GLY A 86 -8.18 -19.63 -13.33
C GLY A 86 -9.58 -19.58 -12.75
N GLU A 87 -10.06 -18.41 -12.39
CA GLU A 87 -11.38 -18.16 -11.79
C GLU A 87 -12.25 -17.30 -12.71
N GLU A 88 -13.56 -17.29 -12.44
CA GLU A 88 -14.53 -16.45 -13.14
C GLU A 88 -14.78 -15.14 -12.39
N LEU A 89 -15.28 -14.13 -13.10
CA LEU A 89 -15.83 -12.91 -12.51
C LEU A 89 -17.33 -13.09 -12.27
N GLU A 90 -17.82 -12.54 -11.15
CA GLU A 90 -19.25 -12.48 -10.81
C GLU A 90 -19.68 -11.04 -10.55
N VAL A 91 -20.87 -10.69 -11.03
CA VAL A 91 -21.46 -9.36 -10.81
C VAL A 91 -22.05 -9.29 -9.41
N ILE A 92 -21.72 -8.24 -8.68
CA ILE A 92 -22.35 -7.92 -7.40
C ILE A 92 -23.55 -7.01 -7.68
N GLU A 93 -24.73 -7.58 -7.74
CA GLU A 93 -25.95 -6.89 -8.21
C GLU A 93 -26.22 -5.57 -7.46
N ARG A 94 -25.99 -5.50 -6.15
CA ARG A 94 -26.16 -4.24 -5.40
C ARG A 94 -25.26 -3.10 -5.88
N TYR A 95 -24.04 -3.40 -6.37
CA TYR A 95 -23.16 -2.40 -6.98
C TYR A 95 -23.64 -2.01 -8.37
N TYR A 96 -24.14 -2.98 -9.13
CA TYR A 96 -24.75 -2.69 -10.42
C TYR A 96 -25.99 -1.79 -10.25
N ASP A 97 -26.86 -2.09 -9.28
CA ASP A 97 -28.02 -1.25 -8.94
C ASP A 97 -27.61 0.17 -8.51
N LEU A 98 -26.51 0.30 -7.77
CA LEU A 98 -25.95 1.60 -7.40
C LEU A 98 -25.50 2.40 -8.63
N ILE A 99 -24.86 1.74 -9.60
CA ILE A 99 -24.46 2.36 -10.87
C ILE A 99 -25.70 2.82 -11.63
N VAL A 100 -26.71 1.95 -11.78
CA VAL A 100 -27.99 2.29 -12.43
C VAL A 100 -28.65 3.51 -11.78
N LYS A 101 -28.71 3.52 -10.45
CA LYS A 101 -29.28 4.65 -9.69
C LYS A 101 -28.53 5.94 -9.99
N LYS A 102 -27.20 5.94 -9.94
CA LYS A 102 -26.37 7.15 -10.19
C LYS A 102 -26.48 7.64 -11.65
N TYR A 103 -26.61 6.74 -12.61
CA TYR A 103 -26.87 7.10 -14.01
C TYR A 103 -28.20 7.80 -14.17
N ASN A 104 -29.27 7.25 -13.57
CA ASN A 104 -30.60 7.84 -13.59
C ASN A 104 -30.66 9.22 -12.93
N GLU A 105 -30.02 9.38 -11.75
CA GLU A 105 -29.94 10.66 -11.03
C GLU A 105 -29.23 11.76 -11.84
N ARG A 106 -28.27 11.38 -12.70
CA ARG A 106 -27.53 12.29 -13.57
C ARG A 106 -28.16 12.50 -14.95
N GLY A 107 -29.26 11.81 -15.24
CA GLY A 107 -29.95 11.89 -16.53
C GLY A 107 -29.17 11.26 -17.70
N PHE A 108 -28.26 10.32 -17.44
CA PHE A 108 -27.44 9.69 -18.49
C PHE A 108 -28.16 8.56 -19.23
N GLY A 109 -29.38 8.18 -18.82
CA GLY A 109 -30.16 7.13 -19.46
C GLY A 109 -29.65 5.72 -19.06
N GLU A 110 -29.68 4.80 -20.05
CA GLU A 110 -29.24 3.42 -19.80
C GLU A 110 -27.76 3.30 -19.43
N VAL A 111 -27.46 2.38 -18.50
CA VAL A 111 -26.10 2.08 -18.11
C VAL A 111 -25.37 1.38 -19.26
N ALA A 112 -24.20 1.88 -19.64
CA ALA A 112 -23.35 1.25 -20.62
C ALA A 112 -22.95 -0.18 -20.22
N SER A 113 -22.60 -1.02 -21.19
CA SER A 113 -22.19 -2.43 -20.96
C SER A 113 -21.08 -2.60 -19.91
N GLY A 114 -20.23 -1.60 -19.75
CA GLY A 114 -19.19 -1.56 -18.71
C GLY A 114 -19.69 -1.54 -17.27
N GLY A 115 -20.95 -1.17 -17.00
CA GLY A 115 -21.49 -1.15 -15.64
C GLY A 115 -21.49 -2.52 -14.96
N ARG A 116 -21.73 -3.61 -15.70
CA ARG A 116 -21.60 -4.97 -15.16
C ARG A 116 -20.15 -5.34 -14.89
N LYS A 117 -19.23 -4.92 -15.76
CA LYS A 117 -17.80 -5.08 -15.56
C LYS A 117 -17.32 -4.35 -14.29
N GLU A 118 -17.71 -3.07 -14.14
CA GLU A 118 -17.32 -2.25 -12.99
C GLU A 118 -17.83 -2.83 -11.67
N SER A 119 -19.03 -3.42 -11.65
CA SER A 119 -19.64 -4.03 -10.47
C SER A 119 -19.21 -5.49 -10.20
N SER A 120 -18.31 -6.07 -10.98
CA SER A 120 -17.88 -7.46 -10.82
C SER A 120 -16.67 -7.57 -9.87
N ILE A 121 -16.55 -8.76 -9.25
CA ILE A 121 -15.38 -9.20 -8.49
C ILE A 121 -15.01 -10.63 -8.88
N LEU A 122 -13.88 -11.11 -8.42
CA LEU A 122 -13.49 -12.53 -8.59
C LEU A 122 -14.44 -13.43 -7.80
N LYS A 123 -14.94 -14.48 -8.42
CA LYS A 123 -15.78 -15.50 -7.78
C LYS A 123 -15.07 -16.14 -6.59
N ASN A 124 -15.80 -16.44 -5.55
CA ASN A 124 -15.27 -16.95 -4.27
C ASN A 124 -14.30 -16.00 -3.54
N SER A 125 -14.16 -14.76 -3.99
CA SER A 125 -13.35 -13.77 -3.28
C SER A 125 -14.15 -13.13 -2.13
N LYS A 126 -13.43 -12.54 -1.18
CA LYS A 126 -14.05 -11.68 -0.17
C LYS A 126 -14.22 -10.28 -0.74
N LEU A 127 -15.46 -9.83 -0.83
CA LEU A 127 -15.78 -8.47 -1.24
C LEU A 127 -15.16 -7.46 -0.26
N LEU A 128 -14.52 -6.43 -0.80
CA LEU A 128 -14.10 -5.23 -0.10
C LEU A 128 -15.02 -4.08 -0.51
N GLU A 129 -15.76 -3.58 0.46
CA GLU A 129 -16.74 -2.51 0.22
C GLU A 129 -16.08 -1.22 -0.20
N ASN A 130 -16.71 -0.51 -1.16
CA ASN A 130 -16.34 0.84 -1.56
C ASN A 130 -17.54 1.78 -1.32
N GLU A 131 -17.58 2.43 -0.16
CA GLU A 131 -18.70 3.32 0.19
C GLU A 131 -18.61 4.70 -0.46
N VAL A 132 -17.45 5.05 -1.01
CA VAL A 132 -17.21 6.38 -1.59
C VAL A 132 -17.12 6.39 -3.12
N GLY A 133 -17.18 5.20 -3.74
CA GLY A 133 -17.09 5.01 -5.20
C GLY A 133 -18.12 4.06 -5.76
N LEU A 134 -17.80 3.47 -6.92
CA LEU A 134 -18.68 2.57 -7.66
C LEU A 134 -18.08 1.18 -7.85
N ALA A 135 -16.78 1.09 -8.07
CA ALA A 135 -16.08 -0.17 -8.28
C ALA A 135 -15.78 -0.85 -6.93
N PRO A 136 -16.33 -2.03 -6.64
CA PRO A 136 -15.93 -2.81 -5.47
C PRO A 136 -14.50 -3.33 -5.65
N GLY A 137 -13.77 -3.46 -4.53
CA GLY A 137 -12.55 -4.23 -4.50
C GLY A 137 -12.80 -5.67 -4.01
N PHE A 138 -11.74 -6.46 -3.97
CA PHE A 138 -11.84 -7.79 -3.40
C PHE A 138 -10.50 -8.28 -2.84
N PHE A 139 -10.58 -9.24 -1.93
CA PHE A 139 -9.47 -10.05 -1.45
C PHE A 139 -9.67 -11.49 -1.87
N TYR A 140 -8.66 -12.10 -2.44
CA TYR A 140 -8.67 -13.51 -2.84
C TYR A 140 -7.42 -14.24 -2.36
N GLU A 141 -7.57 -15.50 -1.97
CA GLU A 141 -6.48 -16.35 -1.53
C GLU A 141 -6.61 -17.74 -2.16
N LYS A 142 -5.53 -18.23 -2.77
CA LYS A 142 -5.41 -19.58 -3.34
C LYS A 142 -3.94 -20.02 -3.33
N ASP A 143 -3.67 -21.24 -2.91
CA ASP A 143 -2.33 -21.86 -2.93
C ASP A 143 -1.25 -20.99 -2.24
N ASN A 144 -1.56 -20.44 -1.06
CA ASN A 144 -0.71 -19.50 -0.29
C ASN A 144 -0.42 -18.15 -0.97
N LYS A 145 -1.02 -17.88 -2.12
CA LYS A 145 -0.97 -16.57 -2.79
C LYS A 145 -2.17 -15.75 -2.42
N LYS A 146 -1.94 -14.50 -2.05
CA LYS A 146 -2.98 -13.55 -1.66
C LYS A 146 -2.98 -12.36 -2.60
N ILE A 147 -4.16 -11.92 -3.00
CA ILE A 147 -4.30 -10.69 -3.78
C ILE A 147 -5.37 -9.80 -3.19
N ILE A 148 -5.08 -8.50 -3.15
CA ILE A 148 -6.05 -7.44 -2.87
C ILE A 148 -6.14 -6.57 -4.11
N VAL A 149 -7.35 -6.34 -4.58
CA VAL A 149 -7.62 -5.54 -5.77
C VAL A 149 -8.42 -4.31 -5.38
N LEU A 150 -7.86 -3.12 -5.67
CA LEU A 150 -8.38 -1.82 -5.24
C LEU A 150 -8.57 -0.88 -6.43
N PRO A 151 -9.51 0.09 -6.36
CA PRO A 151 -9.70 1.09 -7.40
C PRO A 151 -8.51 2.05 -7.53
N GLY A 152 -8.44 2.75 -8.66
CA GLY A 152 -7.41 3.75 -8.97
C GLY A 152 -7.60 5.10 -8.28
N PRO A 153 -8.82 5.70 -8.24
CA PRO A 153 -9.04 7.01 -7.64
C PRO A 153 -8.55 7.05 -6.18
N PRO A 154 -7.63 7.98 -5.82
CA PRO A 154 -7.02 8.00 -4.47
C PRO A 154 -8.04 8.06 -3.34
N ARG A 155 -9.13 8.82 -3.50
CA ARG A 155 -10.19 8.93 -2.48
C ARG A 155 -10.85 7.57 -2.17
N GLU A 156 -11.07 6.75 -3.20
CA GLU A 156 -11.67 5.43 -3.06
C GLU A 156 -10.66 4.45 -2.45
N MET A 157 -9.48 4.42 -3.01
CA MET A 157 -8.40 3.54 -2.57
C MET A 157 -8.03 3.79 -1.09
N THR A 158 -7.85 5.05 -0.67
CA THR A 158 -7.49 5.38 0.72
C THR A 158 -8.58 4.97 1.70
N TRP A 159 -9.85 5.25 1.37
CA TRP A 159 -10.98 4.84 2.20
C TRP A 159 -11.02 3.31 2.36
N MET A 160 -10.85 2.57 1.26
CA MET A 160 -10.85 1.10 1.29
C MET A 160 -9.66 0.53 2.06
N VAL A 161 -8.48 1.13 1.92
CA VAL A 161 -7.30 0.72 2.69
C VAL A 161 -7.58 0.85 4.18
N ASP A 162 -8.05 2.01 4.63
CA ASP A 162 -8.27 2.26 6.06
C ASP A 162 -9.40 1.41 6.66
N ASN A 163 -10.51 1.23 5.93
CA ASN A 163 -11.72 0.63 6.47
C ASN A 163 -11.87 -0.87 6.15
N GLN A 164 -11.20 -1.38 5.11
CA GLN A 164 -11.36 -2.77 4.66
C GLN A 164 -10.04 -3.54 4.71
N VAL A 165 -8.97 -2.99 4.14
CA VAL A 165 -7.70 -3.71 3.96
C VAL A 165 -6.93 -3.84 5.27
N LEU A 166 -6.74 -2.74 6.00
CA LEU A 166 -5.99 -2.76 7.27
C LEU A 166 -6.66 -3.67 8.33
N PRO A 167 -8.00 -3.63 8.56
CA PRO A 167 -8.66 -4.57 9.45
C PRO A 167 -8.50 -6.04 9.01
N LEU A 168 -8.55 -6.30 7.69
CA LEU A 168 -8.35 -7.63 7.14
C LEU A 168 -6.93 -8.13 7.41
N LEU A 169 -5.92 -7.32 7.09
CA LEU A 169 -4.51 -7.72 7.17
C LEU A 169 -3.99 -7.87 8.59
N LYS A 170 -4.58 -7.16 9.57
CA LYS A 170 -4.29 -7.36 11.00
C LYS A 170 -4.55 -8.79 11.49
N GLN A 171 -5.35 -9.58 10.75
CA GLN A 171 -5.60 -10.98 11.07
C GLN A 171 -4.45 -11.90 10.61
N TYR A 172 -3.59 -11.43 9.72
CA TYR A 172 -2.46 -12.18 9.15
C TYR A 172 -1.10 -11.83 9.75
N SER A 173 -1.03 -10.79 10.58
CA SER A 173 0.21 -10.38 11.26
C SER A 173 -0.09 -9.82 12.65
N ASN A 174 0.60 -10.34 13.64
CA ASN A 174 0.63 -9.76 14.99
C ASN A 174 1.75 -8.73 15.13
N ASP A 175 2.59 -8.58 14.11
CA ASP A 175 3.70 -7.64 14.14
C ASP A 175 3.22 -6.19 14.06
N VAL A 176 3.99 -5.32 14.65
CA VAL A 176 3.92 -3.87 14.53
C VAL A 176 5.33 -3.35 14.23
N LEU A 177 5.42 -2.32 13.42
CA LEU A 177 6.64 -1.53 13.28
C LEU A 177 6.39 -0.19 13.96
N LEU A 178 7.15 0.08 15.02
CA LEU A 178 7.18 1.39 15.67
C LEU A 178 8.39 2.16 15.16
N MET A 179 8.25 3.48 15.03
CA MET A 179 9.35 4.31 14.56
C MET A 179 9.33 5.69 15.20
N LYS A 180 10.53 6.27 15.30
CA LYS A 180 10.77 7.64 15.73
C LYS A 180 11.77 8.28 14.79
N THR A 181 11.54 9.53 14.41
CA THR A 181 12.44 10.27 13.53
C THR A 181 13.01 11.47 14.28
N LEU A 182 14.32 11.61 14.22
CA LEU A 182 15.06 12.76 14.74
C LEU A 182 15.54 13.62 13.59
N GLU A 183 15.21 14.91 13.61
CA GLU A 183 15.76 15.91 12.68
C GLU A 183 17.04 16.51 13.26
N ILE A 184 18.14 16.46 12.51
CA ILE A 184 19.43 17.03 12.86
C ILE A 184 19.79 18.12 11.85
N LYS A 185 19.78 19.39 12.28
CA LYS A 185 20.11 20.55 11.45
C LYS A 185 21.59 20.95 11.58
N GLY A 186 22.13 21.51 10.49
CA GLY A 186 23.45 22.13 10.49
C GLY A 186 24.64 21.15 10.59
N VAL A 187 24.40 19.86 10.40
CA VAL A 187 25.44 18.83 10.37
C VAL A 187 25.45 18.16 9.00
N PRO A 188 26.59 18.11 8.31
CA PRO A 188 26.71 17.36 7.06
C PRO A 188 26.43 15.87 7.26
N GLU A 189 25.72 15.24 6.29
CA GLU A 189 25.35 13.83 6.33
C GLU A 189 26.54 12.90 6.62
N GLY A 190 27.69 13.10 5.94
CA GLY A 190 28.87 12.29 6.17
C GLY A 190 29.42 12.32 7.60
N ARG A 191 29.22 13.44 8.36
CA ARG A 191 29.58 13.48 9.78
C ARG A 191 28.60 12.71 10.66
N ILE A 192 27.33 12.65 10.26
CA ILE A 192 26.32 11.84 10.94
C ILE A 192 26.63 10.38 10.70
N ASP A 193 26.94 10.02 9.44
CA ASP A 193 27.32 8.66 9.06
C ASP A 193 28.53 8.16 9.87
N ASP A 194 29.60 8.93 9.94
CA ASP A 194 30.79 8.58 10.71
C ASP A 194 30.50 8.37 12.20
N ARG A 195 29.64 9.21 12.81
CA ARG A 195 29.40 9.18 14.26
C ARG A 195 28.34 8.17 14.67
N LEU A 196 27.37 7.87 13.79
CA LEU A 196 26.27 6.94 14.06
C LEU A 196 26.46 5.59 13.38
N LYS A 197 27.65 5.32 12.85
CA LYS A 197 27.95 4.09 12.11
C LYS A 197 27.52 2.83 12.85
N ASP A 198 27.85 2.72 14.13
CA ASP A 198 27.51 1.53 14.94
C ASP A 198 26.00 1.32 15.06
N TYR A 199 25.22 2.40 15.08
CA TYR A 199 23.74 2.33 15.07
C TYR A 199 23.22 1.89 13.70
N PHE A 200 23.86 2.30 12.60
CA PHE A 200 23.43 1.95 11.24
C PHE A 200 23.69 0.47 10.89
N GLU A 201 24.57 -0.19 11.63
CA GLU A 201 24.83 -1.63 11.52
C GLU A 201 23.82 -2.48 12.31
N MET A 202 22.95 -1.87 13.13
CA MET A 202 21.92 -2.59 13.89
C MET A 202 20.85 -3.15 12.97
N SER A 203 20.35 -4.35 13.28
CA SER A 203 19.33 -5.03 12.48
C SER A 203 17.90 -4.85 13.01
N ASN A 204 17.75 -4.71 14.33
CA ASN A 204 16.46 -4.44 14.98
C ASN A 204 16.70 -3.99 16.44
N PRO A 205 16.54 -2.70 16.76
CA PRO A 205 16.07 -1.61 15.90
C PRO A 205 16.96 -1.34 14.69
N THR A 206 16.36 -0.88 13.59
CA THR A 206 17.11 -0.32 12.47
C THR A 206 17.24 1.18 12.66
N VAL A 207 18.41 1.73 12.35
CA VAL A 207 18.64 3.18 12.32
C VAL A 207 19.11 3.56 10.93
N ALA A 208 18.53 4.60 10.34
CA ALA A 208 18.88 4.99 8.97
C ALA A 208 18.84 6.52 8.80
N PRO A 209 19.83 7.14 8.15
CA PRO A 209 19.84 8.55 7.81
C PRO A 209 19.09 8.79 6.49
N TYR A 210 18.42 9.94 6.41
CA TYR A 210 17.75 10.43 5.20
C TYR A 210 18.08 11.91 5.02
N ALA A 211 18.87 12.22 4.02
CA ALA A 211 19.18 13.60 3.67
C ALA A 211 17.90 14.36 3.22
N LYS A 212 17.72 15.54 3.78
CA LYS A 212 16.68 16.50 3.44
C LYS A 212 17.32 17.87 3.19
N GLU A 213 16.57 18.78 2.59
CA GLU A 213 17.07 20.13 2.37
C GLU A 213 17.36 20.82 3.72
N GLY A 214 18.65 21.08 3.99
CA GLY A 214 19.13 21.76 5.19
C GLY A 214 19.20 20.91 6.48
N CYS A 215 18.85 19.64 6.46
CA CYS A 215 18.91 18.74 7.62
C CYS A 215 19.08 17.28 7.24
N VAL A 216 19.30 16.43 8.23
CA VAL A 216 19.26 14.97 8.08
C VAL A 216 18.22 14.42 9.06
N HIS A 217 17.33 13.60 8.56
CA HIS A 217 16.41 12.82 9.37
C HIS A 217 17.06 11.48 9.72
N VAL A 218 17.17 11.18 10.98
CA VAL A 218 17.62 9.86 11.47
C VAL A 218 16.39 9.12 11.95
N ARG A 219 16.00 8.07 11.22
CA ARG A 219 14.85 7.22 11.56
C ARG A 219 15.32 6.01 12.35
N ILE A 220 14.69 5.80 13.49
CA ILE A 220 14.87 4.63 14.35
C ILE A 220 13.57 3.82 14.25
N ALA A 221 13.65 2.57 13.82
CA ALA A 221 12.48 1.73 13.64
C ALA A 221 12.71 0.34 14.24
N MET A 222 11.72 -0.18 14.96
CA MET A 222 11.77 -1.49 15.59
C MET A 222 10.51 -2.29 15.28
N LYS A 223 10.70 -3.50 14.76
CA LYS A 223 9.63 -4.45 14.48
C LYS A 223 9.55 -5.48 15.58
N GLY A 224 8.33 -5.79 16.00
CA GLY A 224 8.08 -6.84 16.97
C GLY A 224 6.60 -7.15 17.14
N ASP A 225 6.29 -8.06 18.06
CA ASP A 225 4.90 -8.41 18.40
C ASP A 225 4.16 -7.21 18.99
N ARG A 226 2.91 -7.02 18.59
CA ARG A 226 2.06 -5.91 19.05
C ARG A 226 1.85 -5.91 20.56
N GLY A 227 1.81 -7.07 21.20
CA GLY A 227 1.72 -7.20 22.65
C GLY A 227 2.96 -6.68 23.39
N SER A 228 4.08 -6.47 22.67
CA SER A 228 5.35 -5.94 23.21
C SER A 228 5.56 -4.45 22.89
N SER A 229 4.53 -3.71 22.50
CA SER A 229 4.66 -2.31 22.04
C SER A 229 5.36 -1.39 23.06
N ASP A 230 5.11 -1.56 24.35
CA ASP A 230 5.77 -0.77 25.41
C ASP A 230 7.30 -1.02 25.44
N TYR A 231 7.71 -2.28 25.29
CA TYR A 231 9.12 -2.65 25.20
C TYR A 231 9.77 -2.06 23.94
N LEU A 232 9.10 -2.19 22.77
CA LEU A 232 9.60 -1.65 21.51
C LEU A 232 9.78 -0.13 21.59
N THR A 233 8.80 0.55 22.20
CA THR A 233 8.88 2.01 22.41
C THR A 233 10.06 2.38 23.30
N ALA A 234 10.26 1.67 24.42
CA ALA A 234 11.36 1.95 25.34
C ALA A 234 12.74 1.77 24.68
N GLU A 235 12.91 0.74 23.84
CA GLU A 235 14.18 0.53 23.11
C GLU A 235 14.44 1.63 22.07
N ILE A 236 13.38 2.06 21.34
CA ILE A 236 13.47 3.19 20.40
C ILE A 236 13.83 4.48 21.14
N ASP A 237 13.18 4.75 22.28
CA ASP A 237 13.43 5.95 23.09
C ASP A 237 14.86 5.98 23.62
N LYS A 238 15.36 4.86 24.08
CA LYS A 238 16.76 4.72 24.54
C LYS A 238 17.75 5.12 23.44
N ILE A 239 17.60 4.58 22.22
CA ILE A 239 18.49 4.92 21.10
C ILE A 239 18.31 6.40 20.70
N ALA A 240 17.07 6.90 20.71
CA ALA A 240 16.84 8.31 20.40
C ALA A 240 17.53 9.24 21.39
N ASP A 241 17.53 8.90 22.68
CA ASP A 241 18.17 9.69 23.71
C ASP A 241 19.72 9.59 23.61
N GLU A 242 20.29 8.43 23.33
CA GLU A 242 21.72 8.27 23.04
C GLU A 242 22.15 9.12 21.84
N ILE A 243 21.34 9.16 20.75
CA ILE A 243 21.62 10.02 19.58
C ILE A 243 21.51 11.51 19.94
N LYS A 244 20.56 11.91 20.81
CA LYS A 244 20.46 13.29 21.30
C LYS A 244 21.62 13.69 22.20
N GLU A 245 22.25 12.77 22.93
CA GLU A 245 23.50 13.05 23.66
C GLU A 245 24.65 13.37 22.69
N ILE A 246 24.74 12.66 21.55
CA ILE A 246 25.74 12.93 20.50
C ILE A 246 25.42 14.23 19.74
N TYR A 247 24.14 14.51 19.51
CA TYR A 247 23.61 15.68 18.79
C TYR A 247 22.54 16.41 19.62
N PRO A 248 22.91 17.29 20.57
CA PRO A 248 21.95 17.98 21.45
C PRO A 248 20.92 18.85 20.71
N GLN A 249 21.19 19.21 19.44
CA GLN A 249 20.26 19.94 18.59
C GLN A 249 19.25 19.03 17.87
N ALA A 250 19.34 17.72 18.01
CA ALA A 250 18.40 16.78 17.40
C ALA A 250 16.99 16.95 18.00
N MET A 251 16.00 17.11 17.15
CA MET A 251 14.60 17.26 17.56
C MET A 251 13.77 16.11 17.03
N GLU A 252 12.91 15.58 17.89
CA GLU A 252 11.90 14.61 17.45
C GLU A 252 10.86 15.28 16.58
N ILE A 253 10.61 14.71 15.42
CA ILE A 253 9.57 15.17 14.50
C ILE A 253 8.52 14.07 14.32
N LYS A 254 7.26 14.51 14.18
CA LYS A 254 6.19 13.62 13.71
C LYS A 254 6.26 13.63 12.18
N GLU A 255 6.48 12.47 11.58
CA GLU A 255 6.24 12.33 10.13
C GLU A 255 4.73 12.32 9.93
N ASP A 256 4.20 13.32 9.22
CA ASP A 256 2.83 13.28 8.73
C ASP A 256 2.74 12.15 7.70
N CYS A 257 2.05 11.05 8.05
CA CYS A 257 1.76 9.91 7.20
C CYS A 257 0.57 10.17 6.31
#